data_198bb7840b3fba5480aad8c77123a161
#
_entry.id   198bb7840b3fba5480aad8c77123a161
#
_cell.length_a   1.000
_cell.length_b   1.000
_cell.length_c   1.000
_cell.angle_alpha   90.00
_cell.angle_beta   90.00
_cell.angle_gamma   90.00
#
_symmetry.space_group_name_H-M   'P 1'
#
loop_
_entity.id
_entity.type
_entity.pdbx_description
1 polymer ?
#
loop_
_entity_poly.entity_id
_entity_poly.type
_entity_poly.pdbx_seq_one_letter_code
_entity_poly.pdbx_strand_id
1 'polypeptide(L)'
;MKLVLRQEFPLGRFHATPWRVNPFDDPHGEWPPSPWRLVRAVTARWYQWARQAEREPDLAQLEKLQSALCKSTYAFHLPPDARKGSPLRQYHPTEFGWRPAERKKAGTRSYGTSLVQDNYWCVPPEAPAWWFIESDGWVDDLQAVLAQCLERMTYFGRAETLTRIRMAGSADEIPQANCTLAGRRTAGAVPVLSPLEEATREDIERTTDNPEAVKRAVPPGAQWLYAGRPQRPAARERRRVPQHRPVCHLMQFALGWNVAPDRRAVVRLTARFRGAVLRELLRLKTDDASANWTKASRAVREAVADMTGKDANGDALKGHRHTEFLTWCEDDQPTRLLVWRGSRAFDADEQEAILLAAARDVSWAAAGSDSDEWKVRLVPLDRAVPPPPGFDGQSSRVWESVTPYVPPRHHLRGGKEREGESMAEQIRREVQGREIAHEVEVELVGPPQWVSVHVPRRQASKRAFIGDRRGQMVRLRFTTPIVGPIRLGHSSSFGLGLFRPVQEPDHL
;
A
#
# COMPACT_ATOMS: atom_id res chain seq x y z
N MET A 1 42.20 7.40 0.68
CA MET A 1 41.87 5.99 1.05
C MET A 1 40.39 5.78 1.03
N LYS A 2 39.94 4.58 0.67
CA LYS A 2 38.49 4.23 0.55
C LYS A 2 38.09 3.26 1.65
N LEU A 3 37.11 3.66 2.46
CA LEU A 3 36.47 2.78 3.43
C LEU A 3 35.11 2.31 2.89
N VAL A 4 34.76 1.06 3.19
CA VAL A 4 33.48 0.50 2.81
C VAL A 4 32.77 0.03 4.08
N LEU A 5 31.54 0.53 4.31
CA LEU A 5 30.71 0.06 5.41
C LEU A 5 29.55 -0.75 4.86
N ARG A 6 29.19 -1.79 5.58
CA ARG A 6 28.02 -2.62 5.35
C ARG A 6 26.99 -2.34 6.43
N GLN A 7 25.80 -1.90 6.03
CA GLN A 7 24.70 -1.58 6.94
C GLN A 7 23.48 -2.47 6.67
N GLU A 8 23.08 -3.19 7.66
CA GLU A 8 21.89 -4.06 7.66
C GLU A 8 20.78 -3.47 8.48
N PHE A 9 19.54 -3.77 8.09
CA PHE A 9 18.33 -3.39 8.79
C PHE A 9 17.54 -4.64 9.16
N PRO A 10 17.85 -5.29 10.30
CA PRO A 10 17.27 -6.61 10.66
C PRO A 10 15.75 -6.65 10.72
N LEU A 11 15.11 -5.52 11.03
CA LEU A 11 13.63 -5.42 11.04
C LEU A 11 13.04 -4.97 9.69
N GLY A 12 13.84 -4.98 8.63
CA GLY A 12 13.37 -4.68 7.27
C GLY A 12 12.94 -3.24 7.05
N ARG A 13 13.35 -2.28 7.90
CA ARG A 13 12.97 -0.88 7.74
C ARG A 13 14.03 0.10 8.25
N PHE A 14 14.07 1.24 7.59
CA PHE A 14 14.84 2.41 7.98
C PHE A 14 13.89 3.59 8.18
N HIS A 15 13.93 4.18 9.38
CA HIS A 15 13.11 5.31 9.76
C HIS A 15 13.99 6.47 10.23
N ALA A 16 14.01 7.53 9.46
CA ALA A 16 14.66 8.78 9.81
C ALA A 16 13.89 9.95 9.16
N THR A 17 13.78 11.04 9.88
CA THR A 17 13.16 12.27 9.37
C THR A 17 14.26 13.23 8.93
N PRO A 18 14.23 13.73 7.69
CA PRO A 18 15.16 14.75 7.24
C PRO A 18 15.02 16.03 8.07
N TRP A 19 16.07 16.84 8.13
CA TRP A 19 16.09 18.07 8.89
C TRP A 19 14.96 19.02 8.45
N ARG A 20 14.13 19.44 9.43
CA ARG A 20 13.01 20.41 9.24
C ARG A 20 11.98 20.01 8.17
N VAL A 21 11.95 18.78 7.77
CA VAL A 21 10.90 18.29 6.90
C VAL A 21 9.73 17.87 7.79
N ASN A 22 8.56 18.42 7.50
CA ASN A 22 7.34 17.96 8.15
C ASN A 22 7.00 16.55 7.65
N PRO A 23 6.90 15.54 8.52
CA PRO A 23 6.60 14.16 8.10
C PRO A 23 5.28 14.03 7.33
N PHE A 24 4.32 14.92 7.55
CA PHE A 24 3.03 14.90 6.81
C PHE A 24 3.19 15.35 5.35
N ASP A 25 4.16 16.22 5.09
CA ASP A 25 4.43 16.78 3.76
C ASP A 25 5.63 16.13 3.07
N ASP A 26 6.28 15.15 3.74
CA ASP A 26 7.47 14.49 3.22
C ASP A 26 7.13 13.43 2.16
N PRO A 27 7.36 13.70 0.87
CA PRO A 27 7.07 12.75 -0.19
C PRO A 27 8.11 11.63 -0.29
N HIS A 28 9.30 11.81 0.32
CA HIS A 28 10.46 10.96 0.03
C HIS A 28 10.99 10.17 1.22
N GLY A 29 10.90 10.70 2.45
CA GLY A 29 11.66 10.19 3.60
C GLY A 29 13.17 10.39 3.44
N GLU A 30 13.96 10.07 4.46
CA GLU A 30 15.42 10.09 4.38
C GLU A 30 15.92 8.78 3.76
N TRP A 31 16.32 8.82 2.48
CA TRP A 31 16.97 7.73 1.79
C TRP A 31 17.71 8.24 0.54
N PRO A 32 19.05 8.02 0.42
CA PRO A 32 19.92 7.22 1.29
C PRO A 32 20.02 7.76 2.72
N PRO A 33 20.56 6.94 3.65
CA PRO A 33 20.89 7.40 5.00
C PRO A 33 21.88 8.56 4.96
N SER A 34 21.65 9.58 5.80
CA SER A 34 22.39 10.85 5.77
C SER A 34 23.84 10.72 6.30
N PRO A 35 24.88 11.17 5.57
CA PRO A 35 26.24 11.28 6.09
C PRO A 35 26.36 12.17 7.33
N TRP A 36 25.61 13.27 7.40
CA TRP A 36 25.55 14.11 8.59
C TRP A 36 25.09 13.32 9.83
N ARG A 37 24.10 12.46 9.65
CA ARG A 37 23.62 11.56 10.72
C ARG A 37 24.70 10.55 11.13
N LEU A 38 25.48 10.04 10.18
CA LEU A 38 26.59 9.13 10.48
C LEU A 38 27.62 9.80 11.37
N VAL A 39 28.06 11.02 11.03
CA VAL A 39 29.03 11.77 11.83
C VAL A 39 28.53 11.95 13.26
N ARG A 40 27.29 12.39 13.44
CA ARG A 40 26.69 12.59 14.76
C ARG A 40 26.51 11.28 15.54
N ALA A 41 26.12 10.21 14.86
CA ALA A 41 25.97 8.90 15.49
C ALA A 41 27.32 8.34 15.96
N VAL A 42 28.36 8.46 15.13
CA VAL A 42 29.71 8.06 15.48
C VAL A 42 30.24 8.88 16.68
N THR A 43 30.04 10.18 16.67
CA THR A 43 30.40 11.04 17.81
C THR A 43 29.71 10.61 19.12
N ALA A 44 28.41 10.33 19.08
CA ALA A 44 27.68 9.84 20.25
C ALA A 44 28.20 8.48 20.75
N ARG A 45 28.55 7.57 19.85
CA ARG A 45 29.11 6.24 20.19
C ARG A 45 30.55 6.35 20.70
N TRP A 46 31.31 7.29 20.18
CA TRP A 46 32.65 7.58 20.69
C TRP A 46 32.62 8.01 22.15
N TYR A 47 31.76 8.93 22.54
CA TYR A 47 31.58 9.31 23.95
C TYR A 47 31.08 8.17 24.83
N GLN A 48 30.24 7.31 24.31
CA GLN A 48 29.79 6.12 25.03
C GLN A 48 30.95 5.14 25.26
N TRP A 49 31.77 4.92 24.23
CA TRP A 49 32.94 4.05 24.30
C TRP A 49 34.00 4.60 25.27
N ALA A 50 34.31 5.90 25.21
CA ALA A 50 35.26 6.53 26.13
C ALA A 50 34.84 6.41 27.61
N ARG A 51 33.55 6.61 27.88
CA ARG A 51 32.99 6.42 29.25
C ARG A 51 33.08 4.98 29.73
N GLN A 52 32.81 4.00 28.89
CA GLN A 52 32.89 2.60 29.24
C GLN A 52 34.33 2.12 29.50
N ALA A 53 35.29 2.76 28.87
CA ALA A 53 36.70 2.44 29.03
C ALA A 53 37.36 3.10 30.25
N GLU A 54 36.57 3.87 31.04
CA GLU A 54 37.05 4.67 32.21
C GLU A 54 38.27 5.54 31.87
N ARG A 55 38.38 5.98 30.63
CA ARG A 55 39.47 6.84 30.14
C ARG A 55 39.00 8.30 30.09
N GLU A 56 39.90 9.21 30.39
CA GLU A 56 39.69 10.60 30.00
C GLU A 56 39.49 10.70 28.50
N PRO A 57 38.45 11.40 28.03
CA PRO A 57 38.17 11.51 26.62
C PRO A 57 39.31 12.23 25.87
N ASP A 58 39.97 11.55 24.95
CA ASP A 58 40.95 12.19 24.05
C ASP A 58 40.20 12.97 22.95
N LEU A 59 39.79 14.20 23.26
CA LEU A 59 39.07 15.07 22.35
C LEU A 59 39.81 15.35 21.04
N ALA A 60 41.14 15.31 21.05
CA ALA A 60 41.94 15.49 19.84
C ALA A 60 41.77 14.29 18.88
N GLN A 61 41.63 13.07 19.41
CA GLN A 61 41.30 11.89 18.61
C GLN A 61 39.88 12.00 18.02
N LEU A 62 38.89 12.45 18.81
CA LEU A 62 37.56 12.68 18.31
C LEU A 62 37.53 13.71 17.18
N GLU A 63 38.20 14.83 17.34
CA GLU A 63 38.24 15.91 16.34
C GLU A 63 38.92 15.41 15.04
N LYS A 64 39.95 14.60 15.12
CA LYS A 64 40.54 13.93 13.94
C LYS A 64 39.57 13.01 13.25
N LEU A 65 38.81 12.18 14.01
CA LEU A 65 37.81 11.29 13.47
C LEU A 65 36.64 12.05 12.79
N GLN A 66 36.16 13.11 13.45
CA GLN A 66 35.12 13.99 12.88
C GLN A 66 35.63 14.68 11.61
N SER A 67 36.85 15.23 11.62
CA SER A 67 37.46 15.85 10.44
C SER A 67 37.61 14.87 9.28
N ALA A 68 38.04 13.64 9.53
CA ALA A 68 38.16 12.61 8.49
C ALA A 68 36.80 12.29 7.86
N LEU A 69 35.72 12.17 8.69
CA LEU A 69 34.36 11.96 8.21
C LEU A 69 33.82 13.18 7.45
N CYS A 70 34.08 14.40 7.92
CA CYS A 70 33.59 15.63 7.28
C CYS A 70 34.24 15.89 5.93
N LYS A 71 35.53 15.59 5.80
CA LYS A 71 36.33 15.72 4.55
C LYS A 71 36.12 14.58 3.56
N SER A 72 35.32 13.59 3.94
CA SER A 72 35.04 12.44 3.06
C SER A 72 33.97 12.75 2.03
N THR A 73 34.16 12.16 0.85
CA THR A 73 33.07 12.01 -0.13
C THR A 73 32.32 10.73 0.13
N TYR A 74 31.02 10.75 -0.21
CA TYR A 74 30.10 9.66 0.09
C TYR A 74 29.40 9.17 -1.17
N ALA A 75 29.41 7.86 -1.35
CA ALA A 75 28.60 7.17 -2.33
C ALA A 75 27.97 5.93 -1.69
N PHE A 76 26.95 5.37 -2.33
CA PHE A 76 26.22 4.24 -1.78
C PHE A 76 25.98 3.17 -2.82
N HIS A 77 25.83 1.94 -2.35
CA HIS A 77 25.03 0.96 -3.05
C HIS A 77 23.75 0.75 -2.25
N LEU A 78 22.65 1.21 -2.82
CA LEU A 78 21.33 1.08 -2.22
C LEU A 78 20.64 -0.16 -2.78
N PRO A 79 20.02 -1.01 -1.92
CA PRO A 79 19.24 -2.14 -2.39
C PRO A 79 18.18 -1.69 -3.40
N PRO A 80 18.12 -2.26 -4.61
CA PRO A 80 17.17 -1.86 -5.65
C PRO A 80 15.72 -2.12 -5.25
N ASP A 81 15.49 -3.06 -4.35
CA ASP A 81 14.17 -3.42 -3.83
C ASP A 81 13.75 -2.56 -2.62
N ALA A 82 14.63 -1.66 -2.15
CA ALA A 82 14.25 -0.71 -1.12
C ALA A 82 13.14 0.21 -1.62
N ARG A 83 12.08 0.35 -0.81
CA ARG A 83 10.89 1.13 -1.18
C ARG A 83 10.35 1.93 -0.01
N LYS A 84 9.73 3.06 -0.29
CA LYS A 84 9.02 3.81 0.73
C LYS A 84 7.86 2.98 1.28
N GLY A 85 7.78 2.86 2.60
CA GLY A 85 6.67 2.23 3.30
C GLY A 85 5.42 3.13 3.30
N SER A 86 4.28 2.55 3.66
CA SER A 86 3.08 3.34 3.95
C SER A 86 3.29 4.12 5.24
N PRO A 87 2.97 5.42 5.28
CA PRO A 87 3.12 6.20 6.50
C PRO A 87 2.35 5.59 7.66
N LEU A 88 3.01 5.46 8.81
CA LEU A 88 2.36 5.08 10.06
C LEU A 88 1.91 6.33 10.78
N ARG A 89 0.66 6.34 11.24
CA ARG A 89 0.12 7.40 12.09
C ARG A 89 -0.09 6.87 13.49
N GLN A 90 0.47 7.56 14.46
CA GLN A 90 0.41 7.20 15.87
C GLN A 90 0.00 8.42 16.69
N TYR A 91 -0.75 8.18 17.76
CA TYR A 91 -1.12 9.22 18.70
C TYR A 91 -0.23 9.07 19.93
N HIS A 92 0.69 10.01 20.09
CA HIS A 92 1.59 10.04 21.24
C HIS A 92 1.01 10.92 22.36
N PRO A 93 1.07 10.50 23.62
CA PRO A 93 0.73 11.35 24.74
C PRO A 93 1.60 12.62 24.72
N THR A 94 1.00 13.80 24.88
CA THR A 94 1.72 15.07 24.86
C THR A 94 2.30 15.45 26.21
N GLU A 95 1.92 14.76 27.28
CA GLU A 95 2.40 15.04 28.63
C GLU A 95 3.10 13.82 29.25
N PHE A 96 4.24 14.11 29.92
CA PHE A 96 4.91 13.14 30.78
C PHE A 96 4.09 12.98 32.07
N GLY A 97 3.37 11.88 32.18
CA GLY A 97 2.53 11.59 33.31
C GLY A 97 1.03 11.66 32.97
N TRP A 98 0.32 10.68 33.45
CA TRP A 98 -1.11 10.54 33.30
C TRP A 98 -1.81 11.68 34.07
N ARG A 99 -2.10 12.80 33.43
CA ARG A 99 -3.02 13.81 33.96
C ARG A 99 -4.30 13.76 33.16
N PRO A 100 -5.46 13.55 33.79
CA PRO A 100 -6.72 13.71 33.09
C PRO A 100 -6.80 15.14 32.59
N ALA A 101 -7.03 15.33 31.29
CA ALA A 101 -7.24 16.65 30.72
C ALA A 101 -8.35 17.37 31.48
N GLU A 102 -8.09 18.63 31.89
CA GLU A 102 -9.09 19.47 32.53
C GLU A 102 -10.37 19.49 31.68
N ARG A 103 -11.51 19.32 32.33
CA ARG A 103 -12.82 19.34 31.71
C ARG A 103 -13.04 20.65 30.95
N LYS A 104 -12.82 20.64 29.66
CA LYS A 104 -13.43 21.63 28.76
C LYS A 104 -14.86 21.22 28.51
N LYS A 105 -15.77 22.04 29.01
CA LYS A 105 -17.23 22.05 28.86
C LYS A 105 -17.85 20.84 28.12
N ALA A 106 -18.73 20.16 28.88
CA ALA A 106 -19.65 19.11 28.39
C ALA A 106 -19.00 17.79 27.95
N GLY A 107 -18.71 16.92 28.91
CA GLY A 107 -18.84 15.45 28.69
C GLY A 107 -17.71 14.71 27.98
N THR A 108 -16.79 15.36 27.29
CA THR A 108 -15.73 14.70 26.53
C THR A 108 -14.38 14.78 27.23
N ARG A 109 -13.86 13.63 27.69
CA ARG A 109 -12.48 13.53 28.16
C ARG A 109 -11.58 13.50 26.94
N SER A 110 -10.92 14.61 26.60
CA SER A 110 -9.84 14.61 25.64
C SER A 110 -8.53 14.37 26.36
N TYR A 111 -7.86 13.27 26.06
CA TYR A 111 -6.48 13.09 26.45
C TYR A 111 -5.63 13.93 25.48
N GLY A 112 -4.64 14.69 26.02
CA GLY A 112 -3.69 15.41 25.19
C GLY A 112 -2.80 14.42 24.44
N THR A 113 -3.12 14.19 23.19
CA THR A 113 -2.29 13.40 22.28
C THR A 113 -1.93 14.22 21.06
N SER A 114 -0.71 14.06 20.56
CA SER A 114 -0.31 14.59 19.26
C SER A 114 -0.27 13.49 18.22
N LEU A 115 -0.79 13.78 17.04
CA LEU A 115 -0.66 12.91 15.90
C LEU A 115 0.77 12.98 15.37
N VAL A 116 1.46 11.85 15.33
CA VAL A 116 2.78 11.69 14.74
C VAL A 116 2.66 10.83 13.51
N GLN A 117 3.24 11.29 12.41
CA GLN A 117 3.34 10.51 11.18
C GLN A 117 4.78 10.05 11.00
N ASP A 118 4.97 8.75 10.82
CA ASP A 118 6.25 8.13 10.61
C ASP A 118 6.39 7.66 9.17
N ASN A 119 7.31 8.30 8.43
CA ASN A 119 7.69 7.90 7.09
C ASN A 119 8.93 7.03 7.16
N TYR A 120 8.90 5.84 6.61
CA TYR A 120 10.00 4.89 6.65
C TYR A 120 10.23 4.25 5.29
N TRP A 121 11.41 3.65 5.13
CA TRP A 121 11.78 2.81 4.00
C TRP A 121 11.73 1.35 4.40
N CYS A 122 11.09 0.52 3.59
CA CYS A 122 11.22 -0.92 3.66
C CYS A 122 12.52 -1.31 2.96
N VAL A 123 13.44 -1.91 3.70
CA VAL A 123 14.72 -2.39 3.20
C VAL A 123 14.77 -3.88 3.47
N PRO A 124 14.95 -4.75 2.47
CA PRO A 124 15.02 -6.19 2.71
C PRO A 124 16.13 -6.51 3.71
N PRO A 125 15.89 -7.33 4.76
CA PRO A 125 16.88 -7.63 5.78
C PRO A 125 18.15 -8.27 5.23
N GLU A 126 18.02 -9.04 4.15
CA GLU A 126 19.10 -9.74 3.46
C GLU A 126 19.88 -8.85 2.48
N ALA A 127 19.39 -7.65 2.18
CA ALA A 127 20.00 -6.73 1.23
C ALA A 127 20.57 -5.49 1.94
N PRO A 128 21.87 -5.50 2.33
CA PRO A 128 22.47 -4.39 3.04
C PRO A 128 22.61 -3.14 2.16
N ALA A 129 22.56 -1.98 2.78
CA ALA A 129 23.06 -0.75 2.18
C ALA A 129 24.59 -0.67 2.38
N TRP A 130 25.32 -0.27 1.34
CA TRP A 130 26.75 -0.10 1.42
C TRP A 130 27.11 1.37 1.32
N TRP A 131 28.08 1.81 2.13
CA TRP A 131 28.65 3.14 2.12
C TRP A 131 30.05 3.07 1.57
N PHE A 132 30.37 3.93 0.64
CA PHE A 132 31.71 4.16 0.14
C PHE A 132 32.16 5.53 0.60
N ILE A 133 33.15 5.58 1.46
CA ILE A 133 33.64 6.78 2.13
C ILE A 133 35.07 6.99 1.75
N GLU A 134 35.35 8.05 1.01
CA GLU A 134 36.71 8.32 0.47
C GLU A 134 37.27 9.63 1.01
N SER A 135 38.44 9.59 1.60
CA SER A 135 39.19 10.75 2.07
C SER A 135 40.68 10.40 2.20
N ASP A 136 41.50 11.40 2.11
CA ASP A 136 42.97 11.28 2.39
C ASP A 136 43.27 11.29 3.89
N GLY A 137 42.29 11.66 4.73
CA GLY A 137 42.46 11.74 6.19
C GLY A 137 42.36 10.41 6.95
N TRP A 138 42.08 9.29 6.27
CA TRP A 138 41.93 8.00 6.93
C TRP A 138 43.29 7.35 7.20
N VAL A 139 43.58 7.10 8.49
CA VAL A 139 44.74 6.33 8.98
C VAL A 139 44.24 5.13 9.79
N ASP A 140 45.05 4.11 9.95
CA ASP A 140 44.65 2.83 10.58
C ASP A 140 44.13 3.00 11.99
N ASP A 141 44.69 3.85 12.81
CA ASP A 141 44.23 4.15 14.16
C ASP A 141 42.82 4.73 14.16
N LEU A 142 42.51 5.66 13.24
CA LEU A 142 41.14 6.23 13.13
C LEU A 142 40.13 5.23 12.61
N GLN A 143 40.53 4.32 11.74
CA GLN A 143 39.69 3.23 11.28
C GLN A 143 39.35 2.27 12.42
N ALA A 144 40.32 1.93 13.27
CA ALA A 144 40.07 1.10 14.46
C ALA A 144 39.09 1.76 15.42
N VAL A 145 39.22 3.07 15.65
CA VAL A 145 38.27 3.84 16.49
C VAL A 145 36.91 3.90 15.84
N LEU A 146 36.81 4.12 14.53
CA LEU A 146 35.54 4.09 13.80
C LEU A 146 34.87 2.72 13.95
N ALA A 147 35.58 1.62 13.75
CA ALA A 147 35.07 0.27 13.89
C ALA A 147 34.44 0.05 15.27
N GLN A 148 35.12 0.48 16.34
CA GLN A 148 34.64 0.41 17.71
C GLN A 148 33.33 1.23 17.92
N CYS A 149 33.20 2.36 17.26
CA CYS A 149 31.96 3.17 17.30
C CYS A 149 30.83 2.48 16.54
N LEU A 150 31.11 1.90 15.37
CA LEU A 150 30.12 1.21 14.54
C LEU A 150 29.54 -0.04 15.23
N GLU A 151 30.38 -0.84 15.89
CA GLU A 151 29.95 -2.04 16.65
C GLU A 151 28.95 -1.71 17.77
N ARG A 152 29.02 -0.50 18.33
CA ARG A 152 28.13 -0.02 19.37
C ARG A 152 26.86 0.61 18.83
N MET A 153 26.72 0.71 17.51
CA MET A 153 25.59 1.33 16.87
C MET A 153 24.45 0.33 16.70
N THR A 154 23.53 0.30 17.65
CA THR A 154 22.38 -0.62 17.65
C THR A 154 21.18 -0.07 16.87
N TYR A 155 21.12 1.25 16.64
CA TYR A 155 20.09 1.90 15.85
C TYR A 155 20.70 3.05 15.03
N PHE A 156 20.04 3.39 13.92
CA PHE A 156 20.44 4.52 13.07
C PHE A 156 19.19 5.26 12.56
N GLY A 157 19.08 6.53 12.87
CA GLY A 157 17.85 7.29 12.69
C GLY A 157 17.03 7.31 13.98
N ARG A 158 15.79 6.90 13.94
CA ARG A 158 14.98 6.72 15.15
C ARG A 158 15.31 5.42 15.88
N ALA A 159 15.02 5.36 17.17
CA ALA A 159 15.38 4.24 18.03
C ALA A 159 14.80 2.89 17.58
N GLU A 160 13.63 2.89 16.92
CA GLU A 160 13.00 1.71 16.35
C GLU A 160 13.66 1.20 15.06
N THR A 161 14.61 1.94 14.49
CA THR A 161 15.41 1.49 13.35
C THR A 161 16.61 0.71 13.83
N LEU A 162 16.41 -0.53 14.19
CA LEU A 162 17.55 -1.40 14.53
C LEU A 162 18.47 -1.53 13.32
N THR A 163 19.75 -1.41 13.57
CA THR A 163 20.78 -1.53 12.53
C THR A 163 21.96 -2.32 13.03
N ARG A 164 22.63 -2.99 12.11
CA ARG A 164 23.99 -3.50 12.29
C ARG A 164 24.85 -2.85 11.22
N ILE A 165 25.84 -2.09 11.65
CA ILE A 165 26.77 -1.42 10.73
C ILE A 165 28.20 -1.80 11.10
N ARG A 166 29.00 -2.16 10.10
CA ARG A 166 30.39 -2.56 10.29
C ARG A 166 31.24 -2.21 9.09
N MET A 167 32.56 -2.23 9.27
CA MET A 167 33.51 -2.20 8.16
C MET A 167 33.35 -3.45 7.31
N ALA A 168 33.46 -3.31 5.98
CA ALA A 168 33.49 -4.46 5.10
C ALA A 168 34.77 -5.28 5.33
N GLY A 169 34.63 -6.59 5.42
CA GLY A 169 35.73 -7.53 5.53
C GLY A 169 36.13 -8.17 4.19
N SER A 170 37.19 -8.94 4.19
CA SER A 170 37.72 -9.65 2.99
C SER A 170 36.72 -10.70 2.43
N ALA A 171 35.80 -11.19 3.25
CA ALA A 171 34.78 -12.16 2.84
C ALA A 171 33.55 -11.51 2.21
N ASP A 172 33.43 -10.18 2.23
CA ASP A 172 32.25 -9.49 1.69
C ASP A 172 32.40 -9.29 0.16
N GLU A 173 31.35 -9.63 -0.57
CA GLU A 173 31.21 -9.27 -1.98
C GLU A 173 30.73 -7.82 -2.08
N ILE A 174 31.68 -6.90 -2.25
CA ILE A 174 31.40 -5.47 -2.27
C ILE A 174 30.82 -5.08 -3.65
N PRO A 175 29.57 -4.62 -3.73
CA PRO A 175 29.00 -4.21 -5.00
C PRO A 175 29.56 -2.85 -5.47
N GLN A 176 29.28 -2.48 -6.72
CA GLN A 176 29.60 -1.14 -7.20
C GLN A 176 28.56 -0.11 -6.65
N ALA A 177 29.02 1.13 -6.41
CA ALA A 177 28.14 2.22 -6.03
C ALA A 177 27.08 2.48 -7.13
N ASN A 178 25.83 2.62 -6.72
CA ASN A 178 24.71 2.94 -7.61
C ASN A 178 24.02 4.27 -7.25
N CYS A 179 24.52 4.97 -6.25
CA CYS A 179 24.03 6.25 -5.80
C CYS A 179 25.19 7.12 -5.33
N THR A 180 25.34 8.30 -5.92
CA THR A 180 26.35 9.29 -5.56
C THR A 180 25.68 10.56 -5.08
N LEU A 181 26.38 11.33 -4.26
CA LEU A 181 25.95 12.65 -3.82
C LEU A 181 26.59 13.73 -4.69
N ALA A 182 25.79 14.70 -5.10
CA ALA A 182 26.24 15.84 -5.91
C ALA A 182 25.73 17.17 -5.33
N GLY A 183 26.51 18.23 -5.47
CA GLY A 183 26.12 19.57 -5.04
C GLY A 183 25.00 20.19 -5.89
N ARG A 184 24.77 19.67 -7.10
CA ARG A 184 23.74 20.19 -8.03
C ARG A 184 22.55 19.25 -8.09
N ARG A 185 21.34 19.82 -7.98
CA ARG A 185 20.09 19.09 -8.12
C ARG A 185 19.86 18.67 -9.57
N THR A 186 19.64 17.38 -9.79
CA THR A 186 19.20 16.81 -11.07
C THR A 186 17.75 16.33 -10.96
N ALA A 187 17.10 16.06 -12.09
CA ALA A 187 15.74 15.54 -12.10
C ALA A 187 15.66 14.22 -11.31
N GLY A 188 14.69 14.12 -10.41
CA GLY A 188 14.49 12.94 -9.57
C GLY A 188 15.48 12.79 -8.40
N ALA A 189 16.51 13.64 -8.29
CA ALA A 189 17.43 13.61 -7.15
C ALA A 189 16.75 14.11 -5.86
N VAL A 190 17.10 13.48 -4.75
CA VAL A 190 16.56 13.79 -3.42
C VAL A 190 17.60 14.48 -2.56
N PRO A 191 17.20 15.45 -1.73
CA PRO A 191 18.12 16.12 -0.83
C PRO A 191 18.56 15.16 0.29
N VAL A 192 19.86 15.16 0.57
CA VAL A 192 20.50 14.40 1.65
C VAL A 192 21.42 15.34 2.41
N LEU A 193 21.31 15.32 3.73
CA LEU A 193 22.15 16.15 4.57
C LEU A 193 23.54 15.52 4.70
N SER A 194 24.58 16.29 4.38
CA SER A 194 25.98 15.89 4.44
C SER A 194 26.77 16.89 5.30
N PRO A 195 27.86 16.49 5.95
CA PRO A 195 28.71 17.46 6.66
C PRO A 195 29.37 18.44 5.68
N LEU A 196 29.66 19.63 6.15
CA LEU A 196 30.64 20.52 5.53
C LEU A 196 32.04 20.06 5.88
N GLU A 197 32.99 20.28 4.98
CA GLU A 197 34.37 19.88 5.17
C GLU A 197 34.99 20.57 6.39
N GLU A 198 34.64 21.84 6.63
CA GLU A 198 35.10 22.68 7.72
C GLU A 198 34.25 22.57 9.00
N ALA A 199 33.29 21.64 9.07
CA ALA A 199 32.45 21.48 10.25
C ALA A 199 33.28 21.21 11.51
N THR A 200 32.99 21.98 12.55
CA THR A 200 33.67 21.88 13.85
C THR A 200 32.98 20.87 14.76
N ARG A 201 33.69 20.44 15.82
CA ARG A 201 33.10 19.60 16.86
C ARG A 201 31.88 20.26 17.47
N GLU A 202 31.92 21.58 17.75
CA GLU A 202 30.80 22.32 18.31
C GLU A 202 29.57 22.27 17.40
N ASP A 203 29.74 22.38 16.09
CA ASP A 203 28.65 22.28 15.12
C ASP A 203 28.02 20.87 15.13
N ILE A 204 28.83 19.83 15.17
CA ILE A 204 28.42 18.42 15.16
C ILE A 204 27.66 18.07 16.45
N GLU A 205 28.11 18.55 17.60
CA GLU A 205 27.56 18.23 18.92
C GLU A 205 26.36 19.11 19.31
N ARG A 206 26.13 20.21 18.59
CA ARG A 206 25.02 21.13 18.87
C ARG A 206 23.70 20.40 18.89
N THR A 207 22.94 20.61 19.99
CA THR A 207 21.64 19.97 20.14
C THR A 207 20.59 20.62 19.24
N THR A 208 19.59 19.83 18.85
CA THR A 208 18.45 20.29 18.04
C THR A 208 17.47 21.16 18.83
N ASP A 209 17.59 21.19 20.16
CA ASP A 209 16.72 21.97 21.07
C ASP A 209 17.13 23.45 21.15
N ASN A 210 18.28 23.81 20.56
CA ASN A 210 18.70 25.18 20.48
C ASN A 210 17.78 25.98 19.53
N PRO A 211 17.06 27.02 20.02
CA PRO A 211 16.13 27.82 19.23
C PRO A 211 16.76 28.45 17.99
N GLU A 212 18.05 28.77 18.02
CA GLU A 212 18.76 29.31 16.85
C GLU A 212 19.04 28.24 15.79
N ALA A 213 19.41 27.04 16.21
CA ALA A 213 19.58 25.92 15.28
C ALA A 213 18.26 25.55 14.59
N VAL A 214 17.14 25.63 15.32
CA VAL A 214 15.79 25.33 14.77
C VAL A 214 15.36 26.37 13.73
N LYS A 215 15.84 27.59 13.77
CA LYS A 215 15.49 28.64 12.80
C LYS A 215 16.25 28.52 11.47
N ARG A 216 17.37 27.79 11.42
CA ARG A 216 18.21 27.69 10.21
C ARG A 216 17.65 26.65 9.23
N ALA A 217 17.77 26.94 7.95
CA ALA A 217 17.37 26.01 6.88
C ALA A 217 18.22 24.74 6.86
N VAL A 218 19.46 24.83 7.36
CA VAL A 218 20.46 23.76 7.47
C VAL A 218 21.09 23.84 8.85
N PRO A 219 21.37 22.72 9.53
CA PRO A 219 22.11 22.77 10.80
C PRO A 219 23.53 23.32 10.56
N PRO A 220 24.13 24.01 11.54
CA PRO A 220 25.52 24.40 11.46
C PRO A 220 26.42 23.21 11.12
N GLY A 221 27.44 23.43 10.31
CA GLY A 221 28.37 22.36 9.89
C GLY A 221 27.82 21.37 8.88
N ALA A 222 26.60 21.59 8.33
CA ALA A 222 26.01 20.70 7.33
C ALA A 222 25.57 21.43 6.07
N GLN A 223 25.39 20.67 4.99
CA GLN A 223 24.95 21.14 3.68
C GLN A 223 23.97 20.14 3.05
N TRP A 224 23.14 20.62 2.12
CA TRP A 224 22.34 19.75 1.27
C TRP A 224 23.13 19.33 0.04
N LEU A 225 23.32 18.02 -0.10
CA LEU A 225 23.72 17.38 -1.34
C LEU A 225 22.52 16.63 -1.93
N TYR A 226 22.61 16.24 -3.17
CA TYR A 226 21.53 15.58 -3.88
C TYR A 226 21.93 14.18 -4.29
N ALA A 227 21.17 13.19 -3.86
CA ALA A 227 21.37 11.79 -4.21
C ALA A 227 20.61 11.47 -5.50
N GLY A 228 21.33 11.07 -6.54
CA GLY A 228 20.73 10.37 -7.66
C GLY A 228 20.41 8.94 -7.20
N ARG A 229 19.20 8.72 -6.72
CA ARG A 229 18.78 7.35 -6.37
C ARG A 229 18.94 6.47 -7.60
N PRO A 230 19.35 5.19 -7.42
CA PRO A 230 19.22 4.26 -8.52
C PRO A 230 17.78 4.37 -9.00
N GLN A 231 17.61 4.81 -10.23
CA GLN A 231 16.30 4.64 -10.85
C GLN A 231 16.02 3.16 -10.64
N ARG A 232 14.86 2.88 -10.04
CA ARG A 232 14.32 1.54 -10.07
C ARG A 232 14.56 1.12 -11.50
N PRO A 233 15.39 0.09 -11.81
CA PRO A 233 15.65 -0.27 -13.19
C PRO A 233 14.29 -0.34 -13.84
N ALA A 234 14.08 0.43 -14.92
CA ALA A 234 12.83 0.59 -15.63
C ALA A 234 12.20 -0.78 -15.65
N ALA A 235 11.15 -1.01 -14.91
CA ALA A 235 10.70 -2.26 -14.27
C ALA A 235 11.59 -3.36 -14.75
N ARG A 236 12.72 -3.60 -14.11
CA ARG A 236 13.80 -4.50 -14.49
C ARG A 236 13.23 -5.32 -15.59
N GLU A 237 13.70 -5.30 -16.84
CA GLU A 237 13.22 -6.32 -17.74
C GLU A 237 13.06 -7.53 -16.87
N ARG A 238 11.85 -7.64 -16.29
CA ARG A 238 11.61 -8.55 -15.16
C ARG A 238 12.00 -9.77 -15.86
N ARG A 239 13.20 -10.25 -15.55
CA ARG A 239 13.72 -11.44 -16.12
C ARG A 239 12.46 -12.24 -16.16
N ARG A 240 11.84 -12.22 -17.36
CA ARG A 240 10.66 -13.01 -17.66
C ARG A 240 11.23 -14.38 -17.44
N VAL A 241 11.33 -14.74 -16.16
CA VAL A 241 11.29 -16.13 -15.81
C VAL A 241 10.01 -16.48 -16.53
N PRO A 242 10.08 -17.33 -17.57
CA PRO A 242 8.89 -17.81 -18.21
C PRO A 242 8.21 -18.62 -17.14
N GLN A 243 7.62 -17.91 -16.17
CA GLN A 243 6.69 -18.50 -15.27
C GLN A 243 5.50 -18.73 -16.17
N HIS A 244 5.34 -19.96 -16.56
CA HIS A 244 4.04 -20.52 -16.80
C HIS A 244 3.21 -20.16 -15.55
N ARG A 245 2.73 -18.92 -15.49
CA ARG A 245 1.73 -18.57 -14.48
C ARG A 245 0.55 -19.45 -14.85
N PRO A 246 0.15 -20.36 -13.97
CA PRO A 246 -0.91 -21.29 -14.31
C PRO A 246 -2.16 -20.50 -14.68
N VAL A 247 -2.96 -21.05 -15.56
CA VAL A 247 -4.27 -20.51 -15.98
C VAL A 247 -5.05 -20.09 -14.74
N CYS A 248 -5.41 -18.82 -14.63
CA CYS A 248 -6.05 -18.25 -13.46
C CYS A 248 -7.26 -17.41 -13.86
N HIS A 249 -8.45 -17.89 -13.51
CA HIS A 249 -9.73 -17.20 -13.70
C HIS A 249 -10.22 -16.50 -12.43
N LEU A 250 -9.67 -16.87 -11.27
CA LEU A 250 -10.05 -16.39 -9.96
C LEU A 250 -8.82 -16.09 -9.12
N MET A 251 -8.73 -14.87 -8.58
CA MET A 251 -7.77 -14.51 -7.54
C MET A 251 -8.53 -14.15 -6.26
N GLN A 252 -8.09 -14.70 -5.14
CA GLN A 252 -8.75 -14.58 -3.85
C GLN A 252 -7.86 -13.87 -2.85
N PHE A 253 -8.46 -13.05 -2.00
CA PHE A 253 -7.79 -12.31 -0.95
C PHE A 253 -8.60 -12.42 0.34
N ALA A 254 -7.95 -12.80 1.43
CA ALA A 254 -8.53 -12.64 2.76
C ALA A 254 -8.57 -11.15 3.13
N LEU A 255 -9.59 -10.73 3.85
CA LEU A 255 -9.76 -9.36 4.30
C LEU A 255 -9.38 -9.22 5.77
N GLY A 256 -8.46 -8.30 6.07
CA GLY A 256 -8.16 -7.84 7.41
C GLY A 256 -8.54 -6.37 7.56
N TRP A 257 -9.15 -5.94 8.67
CA TRP A 257 -9.68 -4.59 8.84
C TRP A 257 -9.52 -4.07 10.28
N ASN A 258 -9.53 -2.74 10.42
CA ASN A 258 -9.67 -2.09 11.72
C ASN A 258 -11.16 -1.85 12.05
N VAL A 259 -11.94 -1.47 11.02
CA VAL A 259 -13.40 -1.37 11.08
C VAL A 259 -13.96 -2.33 10.05
N ALA A 260 -14.77 -3.27 10.48
CA ALA A 260 -15.37 -4.29 9.61
C ALA A 260 -16.24 -3.63 8.53
N PRO A 261 -16.00 -3.91 7.23
CA PRO A 261 -16.91 -3.45 6.19
C PRO A 261 -18.24 -4.19 6.29
N ASP A 262 -19.33 -3.45 6.19
CA ASP A 262 -20.67 -4.01 6.14
C ASP A 262 -20.95 -4.56 4.73
N ARG A 263 -21.65 -5.72 4.62
CA ARG A 263 -22.06 -6.29 3.33
C ARG A 263 -22.87 -5.31 2.45
N ARG A 264 -23.55 -4.34 3.07
CA ARG A 264 -24.28 -3.28 2.36
C ARG A 264 -23.36 -2.23 1.71
N ALA A 265 -22.09 -2.19 2.11
CA ALA A 265 -21.10 -1.23 1.65
C ALA A 265 -19.97 -1.85 0.77
N VAL A 266 -20.07 -3.13 0.43
CA VAL A 266 -19.04 -3.88 -0.33
C VAL A 266 -18.64 -3.19 -1.65
N VAL A 267 -19.57 -2.53 -2.31
CA VAL A 267 -19.32 -1.80 -3.57
C VAL A 267 -18.28 -0.69 -3.39
N ARG A 268 -18.20 -0.07 -2.21
CA ARG A 268 -17.18 0.95 -1.94
C ARG A 268 -15.77 0.35 -1.96
N LEU A 269 -15.60 -0.81 -1.35
CA LEU A 269 -14.34 -1.54 -1.32
C LEU A 269 -13.94 -2.01 -2.72
N THR A 270 -14.83 -2.74 -3.39
CA THR A 270 -14.55 -3.35 -4.70
C THR A 270 -14.31 -2.31 -5.78
N ALA A 271 -15.06 -1.20 -5.80
CA ALA A 271 -14.88 -0.12 -6.76
C ALA A 271 -13.53 0.59 -6.57
N ARG A 272 -13.09 0.80 -5.33
CA ARG A 272 -11.78 1.39 -5.04
C ARG A 272 -10.63 0.46 -5.37
N PHE A 273 -10.78 -0.80 -5.01
CA PHE A 273 -9.78 -1.82 -5.37
C PHE A 273 -9.64 -1.95 -6.89
N ARG A 274 -10.77 -2.03 -7.62
CA ARG A 274 -10.75 -1.99 -9.08
C ARG A 274 -10.02 -0.77 -9.62
N GLY A 275 -10.26 0.42 -9.06
CA GLY A 275 -9.56 1.65 -9.45
C GLY A 275 -8.04 1.57 -9.20
N ALA A 276 -7.60 0.90 -8.14
CA ALA A 276 -6.19 0.65 -7.87
C ALA A 276 -5.59 -0.34 -8.88
N VAL A 277 -6.27 -1.46 -9.15
CA VAL A 277 -5.84 -2.45 -10.16
C VAL A 277 -5.68 -1.82 -11.54
N LEU A 278 -6.66 -1.02 -11.98
CA LEU A 278 -6.59 -0.34 -13.28
C LEU A 278 -5.41 0.63 -13.38
N ARG A 279 -5.07 1.31 -12.29
CA ARG A 279 -3.91 2.20 -12.23
C ARG A 279 -2.61 1.43 -12.38
N GLU A 280 -2.45 0.33 -11.66
CA GLU A 280 -1.26 -0.51 -11.77
C GLU A 280 -1.15 -1.18 -13.16
N LEU A 281 -2.27 -1.64 -13.72
CA LEU A 281 -2.27 -2.24 -15.05
C LEU A 281 -1.88 -1.22 -16.15
N LEU A 282 -2.40 0.01 -16.09
CA LEU A 282 -2.00 1.06 -17.01
C LEU A 282 -0.52 1.39 -16.90
N ARG A 283 0.04 1.43 -15.68
CA ARG A 283 1.48 1.61 -15.46
C ARG A 283 2.30 0.49 -16.11
N LEU A 284 1.86 -0.75 -15.97
CA LEU A 284 2.56 -1.90 -16.57
C LEU A 284 2.49 -1.89 -18.11
N LYS A 285 1.38 -1.39 -18.69
CA LYS A 285 1.19 -1.34 -20.14
C LYS A 285 1.82 -0.12 -20.80
N THR A 286 2.09 0.96 -20.09
CA THR A 286 2.62 2.21 -20.64
C THR A 286 4.01 2.58 -20.13
N ASP A 287 4.49 1.91 -19.09
CA ASP A 287 5.70 2.27 -18.34
C ASP A 287 5.69 3.73 -17.80
N ASP A 288 4.49 4.31 -17.66
CA ASP A 288 4.27 5.68 -17.19
C ASP A 288 3.55 5.66 -15.82
N ALA A 289 4.23 6.17 -14.80
CA ALA A 289 3.68 6.27 -13.45
C ALA A 289 2.47 7.22 -13.35
N SER A 290 2.32 8.16 -14.29
CA SER A 290 1.20 9.10 -14.37
C SER A 290 0.07 8.62 -15.28
N ALA A 291 0.20 7.41 -15.87
CA ALA A 291 -0.76 6.89 -16.82
C ALA A 291 -2.17 6.83 -16.24
N ASN A 292 -3.12 7.31 -17.00
CA ASN A 292 -4.53 7.17 -16.72
C ASN A 292 -5.31 6.81 -17.99
N TRP A 293 -6.48 6.21 -17.81
CA TRP A 293 -7.27 5.72 -18.93
C TRP A 293 -7.65 6.80 -19.95
N THR A 294 -7.89 8.04 -19.52
CA THR A 294 -8.33 9.12 -20.43
C THR A 294 -7.21 9.59 -21.35
N LYS A 295 -5.96 9.48 -20.91
CA LYS A 295 -4.76 9.86 -21.67
C LYS A 295 -4.12 8.67 -22.40
N ALA A 296 -4.53 7.45 -22.09
CA ALA A 296 -3.98 6.24 -22.71
C ALA A 296 -4.26 6.20 -24.21
N SER A 297 -3.34 5.64 -25.00
CA SER A 297 -3.53 5.41 -26.43
C SER A 297 -4.70 4.43 -26.68
N ARG A 298 -5.24 4.42 -27.90
CA ARG A 298 -6.31 3.50 -28.28
C ARG A 298 -5.89 2.04 -28.09
N ALA A 299 -4.68 1.68 -28.49
CA ALA A 299 -4.15 0.31 -28.33
C ALA A 299 -4.07 -0.12 -26.86
N VAL A 300 -3.63 0.77 -25.96
CA VAL A 300 -3.61 0.51 -24.50
C VAL A 300 -5.03 0.37 -23.97
N ARG A 301 -5.98 1.20 -24.39
CA ARG A 301 -7.39 1.08 -23.97
C ARG A 301 -8.00 -0.25 -24.39
N GLU A 302 -7.72 -0.71 -25.61
CA GLU A 302 -8.14 -2.02 -26.11
C GLU A 302 -7.51 -3.17 -25.28
N ALA A 303 -6.21 -3.08 -24.99
CA ALA A 303 -5.50 -4.08 -24.20
C ALA A 303 -6.03 -4.23 -22.75
N VAL A 304 -6.63 -3.18 -22.18
CA VAL A 304 -7.19 -3.19 -20.81
C VAL A 304 -8.72 -3.27 -20.79
N ALA A 305 -9.37 -3.48 -21.93
CA ALA A 305 -10.82 -3.43 -22.06
C ALA A 305 -11.54 -4.41 -21.12
N ASP A 306 -11.10 -5.66 -21.05
CA ASP A 306 -11.68 -6.68 -20.19
C ASP A 306 -11.56 -6.33 -18.69
N MET A 307 -10.50 -5.63 -18.28
CA MET A 307 -10.32 -5.19 -16.90
C MET A 307 -11.17 -3.95 -16.60
N THR A 308 -11.31 -3.06 -17.57
CA THR A 308 -12.09 -1.82 -17.42
C THR A 308 -13.59 -2.02 -17.58
N GLY A 309 -14.02 -3.08 -18.27
CA GLY A 309 -15.41 -3.24 -18.72
C GLY A 309 -15.83 -2.21 -19.77
N LYS A 310 -14.87 -1.58 -20.45
CA LYS A 310 -15.11 -0.53 -21.46
C LYS A 310 -14.27 -0.81 -22.70
N ASP A 311 -14.84 -0.52 -23.85
CA ASP A 311 -14.10 -0.51 -25.11
C ASP A 311 -13.15 0.70 -25.21
N ALA A 312 -12.40 0.79 -26.31
CA ALA A 312 -11.45 1.88 -26.54
C ALA A 312 -12.12 3.29 -26.61
N ASN A 313 -13.41 3.36 -26.92
CA ASN A 313 -14.17 4.60 -26.99
C ASN A 313 -14.75 4.99 -25.62
N GLY A 314 -14.77 4.08 -24.67
CA GLY A 314 -15.29 4.28 -23.31
C GLY A 314 -16.71 3.81 -23.12
N ASP A 315 -17.26 3.07 -24.09
CA ASP A 315 -18.58 2.45 -23.98
C ASP A 315 -18.50 1.14 -23.24
N ALA A 316 -19.59 0.76 -22.55
CA ALA A 316 -19.63 -0.46 -21.77
C ALA A 316 -19.55 -1.70 -22.69
N LEU A 317 -18.70 -2.66 -22.32
CA LEU A 317 -18.64 -3.95 -22.98
C LEU A 317 -19.96 -4.70 -22.79
N LYS A 318 -20.46 -5.31 -23.87
CA LYS A 318 -21.66 -6.16 -23.84
C LYS A 318 -21.30 -7.60 -23.42
N GLY A 319 -22.26 -8.31 -22.86
CA GLY A 319 -22.17 -9.76 -22.63
C GLY A 319 -21.40 -10.18 -21.37
N HIS A 320 -21.21 -9.30 -20.38
CA HIS A 320 -20.60 -9.62 -19.07
C HIS A 320 -19.25 -10.37 -19.14
N ARG A 321 -18.44 -10.07 -20.14
CA ARG A 321 -17.13 -10.73 -20.37
C ARG A 321 -15.98 -10.10 -19.59
N HIS A 322 -16.23 -8.97 -18.94
CA HIS A 322 -15.23 -8.20 -18.21
C HIS A 322 -14.92 -8.79 -16.83
N THR A 323 -13.81 -8.35 -16.26
CA THR A 323 -13.38 -8.71 -14.90
C THR A 323 -14.38 -8.16 -13.87
N GLU A 324 -14.67 -8.97 -12.90
CA GLU A 324 -15.56 -8.66 -11.79
C GLU A 324 -14.80 -8.63 -10.47
N PHE A 325 -15.15 -7.68 -9.63
CA PHE A 325 -14.57 -7.47 -8.31
C PHE A 325 -15.66 -7.73 -7.28
N LEU A 326 -15.63 -8.90 -6.69
CA LEU A 326 -16.70 -9.41 -5.86
C LEU A 326 -16.26 -9.49 -4.40
N THR A 327 -17.21 -9.55 -3.48
CA THR A 327 -16.92 -9.76 -2.06
C THR A 327 -17.73 -10.96 -1.59
N TRP A 328 -17.05 -11.92 -1.00
CA TRP A 328 -17.69 -13.04 -0.32
C TRP A 328 -17.96 -12.66 1.12
N CYS A 329 -19.18 -12.90 1.59
CA CYS A 329 -19.61 -12.59 2.96
C CYS A 329 -19.98 -13.88 3.69
N GLU A 330 -19.56 -13.98 4.94
CA GLU A 330 -19.94 -15.00 5.90
C GLU A 330 -20.51 -14.28 7.13
N ASP A 331 -21.63 -14.73 7.67
CA ASP A 331 -22.29 -14.11 8.82
C ASP A 331 -22.45 -12.58 8.69
N ASP A 332 -22.89 -12.14 7.53
CA ASP A 332 -23.10 -10.73 7.18
C ASP A 332 -21.83 -9.87 7.05
N GLN A 333 -20.65 -10.48 7.23
CA GLN A 333 -19.38 -9.79 7.12
C GLN A 333 -18.60 -10.23 5.87
N PRO A 334 -18.00 -9.29 5.13
CA PRO A 334 -17.11 -9.59 4.04
C PRO A 334 -15.83 -10.28 4.56
N THR A 335 -15.58 -11.52 4.16
CA THR A 335 -14.39 -12.29 4.56
C THR A 335 -13.36 -12.40 3.47
N ARG A 336 -13.78 -12.40 2.18
CA ARG A 336 -12.86 -12.48 1.05
C ARG A 336 -13.23 -11.46 -0.02
N LEU A 337 -12.21 -10.94 -0.71
CA LEU A 337 -12.36 -10.24 -1.98
C LEU A 337 -11.95 -11.18 -3.10
N LEU A 338 -12.77 -11.23 -4.15
CA LEU A 338 -12.59 -12.09 -5.31
C LEU A 338 -12.42 -11.23 -6.56
N VAL A 339 -11.39 -11.49 -7.35
CA VAL A 339 -11.26 -10.96 -8.71
C VAL A 339 -11.48 -12.12 -9.68
N TRP A 340 -12.58 -12.06 -10.40
CA TRP A 340 -13.03 -13.17 -11.24
C TRP A 340 -13.31 -12.73 -12.67
N ARG A 341 -13.04 -13.62 -13.61
CA ARG A 341 -13.41 -13.48 -15.02
C ARG A 341 -13.64 -14.83 -15.65
N GLY A 342 -14.86 -15.05 -16.20
CA GLY A 342 -15.21 -16.32 -16.83
C GLY A 342 -14.74 -16.43 -18.27
N SER A 343 -14.62 -15.31 -19.00
CA SER A 343 -14.38 -15.32 -20.45
C SER A 343 -12.98 -15.79 -20.86
N ARG A 344 -11.96 -15.42 -20.10
CA ARG A 344 -10.57 -15.85 -20.28
C ARG A 344 -9.76 -15.73 -19.00
N ALA A 345 -8.67 -16.46 -18.91
CA ALA A 345 -7.72 -16.34 -17.79
C ALA A 345 -7.05 -14.96 -17.76
N PHE A 346 -6.59 -14.56 -16.59
CA PHE A 346 -5.76 -13.38 -16.41
C PHE A 346 -4.37 -13.61 -17.00
N ASP A 347 -3.89 -12.65 -17.79
CA ASP A 347 -2.51 -12.64 -18.26
C ASP A 347 -1.53 -12.25 -17.12
N ALA A 348 -0.22 -12.30 -17.41
CA ALA A 348 0.81 -12.03 -16.41
C ALA A 348 0.75 -10.59 -15.87
N ASP A 349 0.50 -9.60 -16.73
CA ASP A 349 0.43 -8.20 -16.34
C ASP A 349 -0.84 -7.92 -15.52
N GLU A 350 -1.96 -8.56 -15.87
CA GLU A 350 -3.21 -8.47 -15.12
C GLU A 350 -3.07 -9.06 -13.72
N GLN A 351 -2.48 -10.26 -13.59
CA GLN A 351 -2.20 -10.89 -12.30
C GLN A 351 -1.26 -10.01 -11.46
N GLU A 352 -0.24 -9.47 -12.07
CA GLU A 352 0.71 -8.58 -11.41
C GLU A 352 0.04 -7.30 -10.93
N ALA A 353 -0.77 -6.65 -11.76
CA ALA A 353 -1.50 -5.44 -11.41
C ALA A 353 -2.44 -5.67 -10.21
N ILE A 354 -3.12 -6.82 -10.18
CA ILE A 354 -4.00 -7.22 -9.08
C ILE A 354 -3.18 -7.38 -7.78
N LEU A 355 -2.03 -8.06 -7.84
CA LEU A 355 -1.17 -8.27 -6.67
C LEU A 355 -0.54 -6.95 -6.17
N LEU A 356 -0.08 -6.08 -7.08
CA LEU A 356 0.47 -4.76 -6.73
C LEU A 356 -0.58 -3.86 -6.08
N ALA A 357 -1.82 -3.91 -6.56
CA ALA A 357 -2.93 -3.18 -5.95
C ALA A 357 -3.29 -3.74 -4.57
N ALA A 358 -3.27 -5.07 -4.39
CA ALA A 358 -3.57 -5.74 -3.13
C ALA A 358 -2.48 -5.53 -2.06
N ALA A 359 -1.25 -5.24 -2.47
CA ALA A 359 -0.16 -4.92 -1.53
C ALA A 359 -0.36 -3.59 -0.76
N ARG A 360 -1.41 -2.83 -1.09
CA ARG A 360 -1.78 -1.57 -0.43
C ARG A 360 -3.13 -1.71 0.27
N ASP A 361 -3.25 -1.08 1.43
CA ASP A 361 -4.52 -1.00 2.13
C ASP A 361 -5.55 -0.22 1.30
N VAL A 362 -6.77 -0.72 1.26
CA VAL A 362 -7.88 -0.12 0.50
C VAL A 362 -8.86 0.53 1.47
N SER A 363 -9.04 1.85 1.35
CA SER A 363 -10.06 2.55 2.13
C SER A 363 -11.46 2.24 1.57
N TRP A 364 -12.41 1.94 2.46
CA TRP A 364 -13.82 1.74 2.11
C TRP A 364 -14.76 2.80 2.72
N ALA A 365 -14.20 3.82 3.38
CA ALA A 365 -14.95 4.94 3.97
C ALA A 365 -15.87 5.63 2.95
N ALA A 366 -16.88 6.33 3.43
CA ALA A 366 -17.70 7.21 2.58
C ALA A 366 -16.85 8.35 1.98
N ALA A 367 -17.30 8.89 0.85
CA ALA A 367 -16.67 10.08 0.29
C ALA A 367 -16.75 11.25 1.30
N GLY A 368 -15.62 11.93 1.53
CA GLY A 368 -15.53 13.03 2.50
C GLY A 368 -15.26 12.59 3.96
N SER A 369 -15.09 11.30 4.23
CA SER A 369 -14.62 10.82 5.51
C SER A 369 -13.09 10.76 5.51
N ASP A 370 -12.44 11.50 6.39
CA ASP A 370 -10.98 11.47 6.61
C ASP A 370 -10.54 10.32 7.53
N SER A 371 -11.43 9.40 7.85
CA SER A 371 -11.14 8.29 8.76
C SER A 371 -10.19 7.29 8.13
N ASP A 372 -8.93 7.29 8.57
CA ASP A 372 -7.93 6.26 8.26
C ASP A 372 -8.29 4.88 8.84
N GLU A 373 -9.26 4.82 9.74
CA GLU A 373 -9.72 3.60 10.39
C GLU A 373 -10.49 2.66 9.43
N TRP A 374 -10.98 3.21 8.32
CA TRP A 374 -11.81 2.49 7.35
C TRP A 374 -10.94 1.85 6.24
N LYS A 375 -9.88 1.17 6.64
CA LYS A 375 -8.98 0.48 5.72
C LYS A 375 -9.12 -1.02 5.82
N VAL A 376 -9.00 -1.66 4.67
CA VAL A 376 -8.96 -3.10 4.53
C VAL A 376 -7.63 -3.50 3.93
N ARG A 377 -6.94 -4.41 4.59
CA ARG A 377 -5.76 -5.10 4.06
C ARG A 377 -6.20 -6.33 3.30
N LEU A 378 -5.63 -6.50 2.13
CA LEU A 378 -5.87 -7.66 1.27
C LEU A 378 -4.67 -8.60 1.36
N VAL A 379 -4.90 -9.83 1.82
CA VAL A 379 -3.87 -10.87 1.91
C VAL A 379 -4.16 -11.90 0.82
N PRO A 380 -3.27 -12.06 -0.18
CA PRO A 380 -3.47 -13.06 -1.21
C PRO A 380 -3.59 -14.46 -0.60
N LEU A 381 -4.61 -15.20 -1.01
CA LEU A 381 -4.78 -16.59 -0.63
C LEU A 381 -4.06 -17.49 -1.63
N ASP A 382 -3.43 -18.55 -1.10
CA ASP A 382 -2.83 -19.59 -1.91
C ASP A 382 -3.90 -20.28 -2.76
N ARG A 383 -3.51 -20.82 -3.90
CA ARG A 383 -4.41 -21.57 -4.80
C ARG A 383 -4.91 -22.88 -4.19
N ALA A 384 -4.19 -23.42 -3.21
CA ALA A 384 -4.64 -24.57 -2.45
C ALA A 384 -5.86 -24.25 -1.56
N VAL A 385 -6.12 -22.96 -1.28
CA VAL A 385 -7.35 -22.56 -0.60
C VAL A 385 -8.52 -22.68 -1.57
N PRO A 386 -9.51 -23.52 -1.26
CA PRO A 386 -10.63 -23.74 -2.17
C PRO A 386 -11.40 -22.43 -2.43
N PRO A 387 -11.90 -22.25 -3.64
CA PRO A 387 -12.78 -21.15 -3.95
C PRO A 387 -14.06 -21.21 -3.11
N PRO A 388 -14.73 -20.08 -2.88
CA PRO A 388 -16.02 -20.09 -2.21
C PRO A 388 -17.05 -20.89 -3.00
N PRO A 389 -18.07 -21.46 -2.32
CA PRO A 389 -19.13 -22.20 -2.98
C PRO A 389 -19.76 -21.43 -4.15
N GLY A 390 -19.96 -22.11 -5.28
CA GLY A 390 -20.43 -21.51 -6.53
C GLY A 390 -19.32 -21.01 -7.46
N PHE A 391 -18.05 -20.90 -6.99
CA PHE A 391 -16.87 -20.70 -7.83
C PHE A 391 -16.04 -21.98 -7.98
N ASP A 392 -16.45 -23.06 -7.35
CA ASP A 392 -15.83 -24.38 -7.28
C ASP A 392 -16.33 -25.36 -8.36
N GLY A 393 -17.24 -24.89 -9.21
CA GLY A 393 -17.84 -25.73 -10.26
C GLY A 393 -18.97 -26.64 -9.78
N GLN A 394 -19.35 -26.59 -8.51
CA GLN A 394 -20.49 -27.35 -8.01
C GLN A 394 -21.81 -26.81 -8.58
N SER A 395 -22.75 -27.70 -8.82
CA SER A 395 -24.10 -27.35 -9.27
C SER A 395 -25.12 -27.49 -8.14
N SER A 396 -26.14 -26.63 -8.14
CA SER A 396 -27.25 -26.70 -7.21
C SER A 396 -28.55 -26.24 -7.85
N ARG A 397 -29.68 -26.72 -7.34
CA ARG A 397 -31.00 -26.21 -7.69
C ARG A 397 -31.40 -25.01 -6.84
N VAL A 398 -30.85 -24.90 -5.64
CA VAL A 398 -31.20 -23.81 -4.71
C VAL A 398 -30.01 -22.89 -4.51
N TRP A 399 -30.23 -21.60 -4.66
CA TRP A 399 -29.20 -20.57 -4.50
C TRP A 399 -29.71 -19.46 -3.60
N GLU A 400 -28.90 -19.03 -2.65
CA GLU A 400 -29.19 -17.92 -1.77
C GLU A 400 -28.22 -16.76 -2.00
N SER A 401 -28.72 -15.54 -1.97
CA SER A 401 -27.87 -14.37 -2.10
C SER A 401 -26.93 -14.21 -0.89
N VAL A 402 -25.65 -14.07 -1.16
CA VAL A 402 -24.59 -13.73 -0.20
C VAL A 402 -24.61 -12.22 0.09
N THR A 403 -24.97 -11.45 -0.94
CA THR A 403 -25.09 -9.99 -0.90
C THR A 403 -26.44 -9.57 -1.48
N PRO A 404 -27.01 -8.43 -1.04
CA PRO A 404 -28.34 -8.02 -1.49
C PRO A 404 -28.42 -7.84 -3.01
N TYR A 405 -29.47 -8.33 -3.61
CA TYR A 405 -29.85 -8.02 -4.99
C TYR A 405 -30.44 -6.61 -5.06
N VAL A 406 -30.03 -5.82 -6.03
CA VAL A 406 -30.60 -4.51 -6.33
C VAL A 406 -31.19 -4.51 -7.74
N PRO A 407 -32.46 -4.17 -7.92
CA PRO A 407 -33.08 -4.18 -9.24
C PRO A 407 -32.41 -3.16 -10.16
N PRO A 408 -32.07 -3.53 -11.41
CA PRO A 408 -31.45 -2.61 -12.36
C PRO A 408 -32.41 -1.52 -12.87
N ARG A 409 -33.71 -1.75 -12.72
CA ARG A 409 -34.77 -0.80 -13.10
C ARG A 409 -35.65 -0.46 -11.90
N HIS A 410 -36.35 0.68 -12.00
CA HIS A 410 -37.33 1.06 -10.98
C HIS A 410 -38.47 0.03 -10.87
N HIS A 411 -38.62 -0.56 -9.73
CA HIS A 411 -39.74 -1.47 -9.45
C HIS A 411 -40.91 -0.77 -8.75
N LEU A 412 -40.71 0.45 -8.25
CA LEU A 412 -41.76 1.24 -7.56
C LEU A 412 -42.07 2.53 -8.31
N ARG A 413 -43.33 2.95 -8.26
CA ARG A 413 -43.81 4.27 -8.66
C ARG A 413 -44.85 4.75 -7.63
N GLY A 414 -44.54 5.86 -6.96
CA GLY A 414 -45.42 6.38 -5.91
C GLY A 414 -45.64 5.41 -4.73
N GLY A 415 -44.64 4.58 -4.41
CA GLY A 415 -44.70 3.57 -3.35
C GLY A 415 -45.39 2.25 -3.72
N LYS A 416 -45.97 2.13 -4.92
CA LYS A 416 -46.61 0.92 -5.44
C LYS A 416 -45.68 0.22 -6.45
N GLU A 417 -45.75 -1.11 -6.49
CA GLU A 417 -45.01 -1.88 -7.50
C GLU A 417 -45.53 -1.53 -8.91
N ARG A 418 -44.59 -1.42 -9.84
CA ARG A 418 -44.89 -1.23 -11.26
C ARG A 418 -45.22 -2.59 -11.87
N GLU A 419 -46.30 -2.65 -12.64
CA GLU A 419 -46.69 -3.85 -13.39
C GLU A 419 -45.53 -4.31 -14.31
N GLY A 420 -45.21 -5.59 -14.26
CA GLY A 420 -44.10 -6.19 -15.02
C GLY A 420 -42.69 -5.79 -14.55
N GLU A 421 -42.54 -5.04 -13.47
CA GLU A 421 -41.22 -4.55 -12.98
C GLU A 421 -40.95 -4.90 -11.50
N SER A 422 -41.69 -5.85 -10.92
CA SER A 422 -41.38 -6.36 -9.58
C SER A 422 -39.92 -6.90 -9.53
N MET A 423 -39.32 -6.96 -8.33
CA MET A 423 -37.97 -7.53 -8.20
C MET A 423 -37.91 -8.95 -8.76
N ALA A 424 -38.91 -9.77 -8.47
CA ALA A 424 -38.96 -11.16 -8.95
C ALA A 424 -39.01 -11.24 -10.49
N GLU A 425 -39.79 -10.37 -11.14
CA GLU A 425 -39.88 -10.32 -12.61
C GLU A 425 -38.59 -9.84 -13.24
N GLN A 426 -37.92 -8.87 -12.63
CA GLN A 426 -36.60 -8.42 -13.11
C GLN A 426 -35.54 -9.53 -12.98
N ILE A 427 -35.56 -10.29 -11.89
CA ILE A 427 -34.66 -11.45 -11.69
C ILE A 427 -34.95 -12.52 -12.76
N ARG A 428 -36.21 -12.92 -12.98
CA ARG A 428 -36.57 -13.92 -14.00
C ARG A 428 -36.09 -13.49 -15.39
N ARG A 429 -36.33 -12.25 -15.73
CA ARG A 429 -35.91 -11.66 -17.01
C ARG A 429 -34.39 -11.65 -17.17
N GLU A 430 -33.66 -11.38 -16.10
CA GLU A 430 -32.21 -11.37 -16.10
C GLU A 430 -31.64 -12.80 -16.19
N VAL A 431 -32.21 -13.77 -15.49
CA VAL A 431 -31.85 -15.20 -15.57
C VAL A 431 -32.04 -15.72 -16.99
N GLN A 432 -33.16 -15.41 -17.63
CA GLN A 432 -33.42 -15.78 -19.02
C GLN A 432 -32.48 -15.06 -20.00
N GLY A 433 -32.31 -13.75 -19.85
CA GLY A 433 -31.49 -12.93 -20.75
C GLY A 433 -29.98 -13.23 -20.64
N ARG A 434 -29.56 -13.87 -19.56
CA ARG A 434 -28.18 -14.37 -19.38
C ARG A 434 -28.04 -15.86 -19.71
N GLU A 435 -29.09 -16.49 -20.19
CA GLU A 435 -29.12 -17.92 -20.53
C GLU A 435 -28.75 -18.84 -19.36
N ILE A 436 -29.03 -18.42 -18.12
CA ILE A 436 -28.74 -19.23 -16.93
C ILE A 436 -29.75 -20.37 -16.81
N ALA A 437 -31.03 -20.07 -16.94
CA ALA A 437 -32.14 -21.03 -16.96
C ALA A 437 -33.38 -20.44 -17.66
N HIS A 438 -34.28 -21.29 -18.09
CA HIS A 438 -35.56 -20.87 -18.67
C HIS A 438 -36.56 -20.44 -17.59
N GLU A 439 -36.55 -21.13 -16.43
CA GLU A 439 -37.48 -20.88 -15.33
C GLU A 439 -36.75 -20.81 -14.00
N VAL A 440 -37.20 -19.90 -13.14
CA VAL A 440 -36.72 -19.75 -11.78
C VAL A 440 -37.84 -19.28 -10.87
N GLU A 441 -37.99 -19.96 -9.75
CA GLU A 441 -38.80 -19.48 -8.63
C GLU A 441 -37.93 -18.50 -7.81
N VAL A 442 -38.55 -17.35 -7.46
CA VAL A 442 -37.89 -16.27 -6.76
C VAL A 442 -38.58 -15.99 -5.44
N GLU A 443 -37.88 -16.17 -4.35
CA GLU A 443 -38.30 -15.86 -2.99
C GLU A 443 -37.54 -14.65 -2.47
N LEU A 444 -38.19 -13.60 -2.04
CA LEU A 444 -37.60 -12.43 -1.39
C LEU A 444 -37.47 -12.71 0.10
N VAL A 445 -36.24 -12.62 0.65
CA VAL A 445 -35.91 -12.99 2.03
C VAL A 445 -35.63 -11.75 2.86
N GLY A 446 -36.43 -11.58 3.95
CA GLY A 446 -36.27 -10.46 4.87
C GLY A 446 -36.67 -9.09 4.30
N PRO A 447 -36.47 -8.01 5.06
CA PRO A 447 -36.86 -6.66 4.63
C PRO A 447 -35.84 -6.07 3.67
N PRO A 448 -36.22 -5.13 2.79
CA PRO A 448 -35.32 -4.36 1.96
C PRO A 448 -34.33 -3.55 2.79
N GLN A 449 -33.07 -3.48 2.32
CA GLN A 449 -31.97 -2.81 2.99
C GLN A 449 -31.33 -1.74 2.09
N TRP A 450 -30.94 -0.61 2.69
CA TRP A 450 -30.16 0.38 1.96
C TRP A 450 -28.74 -0.11 1.69
N VAL A 451 -28.31 -0.02 0.44
CA VAL A 451 -26.98 -0.49 0.01
C VAL A 451 -26.24 0.58 -0.78
N SER A 452 -24.91 0.51 -0.74
CA SER A 452 -24.06 1.31 -1.63
C SER A 452 -24.06 0.70 -3.02
N VAL A 453 -24.29 1.51 -4.05
CA VAL A 453 -24.27 1.09 -5.46
C VAL A 453 -23.15 1.77 -6.21
N HIS A 454 -22.67 1.15 -7.30
CA HIS A 454 -21.68 1.76 -8.17
C HIS A 454 -22.31 2.83 -9.06
N VAL A 455 -21.72 4.03 -9.01
CA VAL A 455 -22.13 5.16 -9.84
C VAL A 455 -21.02 5.54 -10.78
N PRO A 456 -21.19 5.40 -12.11
CA PRO A 456 -20.20 5.86 -13.07
C PRO A 456 -19.97 7.38 -12.96
N ARG A 457 -18.71 7.82 -12.97
CA ARG A 457 -18.35 9.25 -12.82
C ARG A 457 -19.07 10.19 -13.80
N ARG A 458 -19.34 9.76 -15.03
CA ARG A 458 -20.09 10.53 -16.03
C ARG A 458 -21.58 10.78 -15.64
N GLN A 459 -22.14 9.90 -14.81
CA GLN A 459 -23.53 10.03 -14.34
C GLN A 459 -23.62 10.78 -13.02
N ALA A 460 -22.54 10.84 -12.24
CA ALA A 460 -22.52 11.56 -10.97
C ALA A 460 -22.68 13.09 -11.13
N SER A 461 -22.29 13.66 -12.26
CA SER A 461 -22.41 15.10 -12.57
C SER A 461 -23.78 15.52 -13.15
N LYS A 462 -24.53 14.56 -13.67
CA LYS A 462 -25.93 14.76 -14.08
C LYS A 462 -26.78 14.15 -12.98
N ARG A 463 -27.86 14.77 -12.55
CA ARG A 463 -28.88 14.21 -11.64
C ARG A 463 -29.52 12.92 -12.21
N ALA A 464 -28.71 12.06 -12.83
CA ALA A 464 -29.11 10.80 -13.37
C ALA A 464 -29.48 9.89 -12.21
N PHE A 465 -30.72 9.48 -12.19
CA PHE A 465 -31.25 8.54 -11.24
C PHE A 465 -30.48 7.21 -11.29
N ILE A 466 -30.08 6.73 -10.15
CA ILE A 466 -29.23 5.55 -9.97
C ILE A 466 -30.09 4.40 -9.41
N GLY A 467 -31.22 4.15 -9.93
CA GLY A 467 -32.07 3.06 -9.48
C GLY A 467 -32.51 3.14 -8.00
N ASP A 468 -33.26 2.19 -7.54
CA ASP A 468 -33.55 2.03 -6.12
C ASP A 468 -32.29 1.49 -5.42
N ARG A 469 -31.83 2.17 -4.36
CA ARG A 469 -30.70 1.73 -3.54
C ARG A 469 -31.09 0.72 -2.47
N ARG A 470 -32.33 0.27 -2.48
CA ARG A 470 -32.81 -0.78 -1.60
C ARG A 470 -32.50 -2.12 -2.24
N GLY A 471 -31.65 -2.87 -1.59
CA GLY A 471 -31.38 -4.25 -1.96
C GLY A 471 -32.13 -5.21 -1.07
N GLN A 472 -32.38 -6.41 -1.56
CA GLN A 472 -33.04 -7.46 -0.82
C GLN A 472 -32.30 -8.77 -0.96
N MET A 473 -32.32 -9.58 0.09
CA MET A 473 -31.82 -10.94 0.03
C MET A 473 -32.81 -11.80 -0.75
N VAL A 474 -32.32 -12.74 -1.52
CA VAL A 474 -33.11 -13.52 -2.48
C VAL A 474 -32.70 -14.99 -2.39
N ARG A 475 -33.69 -15.88 -2.46
CA ARG A 475 -33.50 -17.31 -2.72
C ARG A 475 -34.06 -17.65 -4.10
N LEU A 476 -33.28 -18.39 -4.88
CA LEU A 476 -33.64 -18.86 -6.22
C LEU A 476 -33.77 -20.37 -6.20
N ARG A 477 -34.83 -20.90 -6.83
CA ARG A 477 -35.02 -22.33 -7.05
C ARG A 477 -35.16 -22.60 -8.52
N PHE A 478 -34.29 -23.45 -9.04
CA PHE A 478 -34.26 -23.84 -10.44
C PHE A 478 -34.81 -25.26 -10.63
N THR A 479 -35.41 -25.52 -11.74
CA THR A 479 -35.92 -26.86 -12.10
C THR A 479 -34.79 -27.85 -12.34
N THR A 480 -33.63 -27.37 -12.84
CA THR A 480 -32.42 -28.15 -13.07
C THR A 480 -31.24 -27.59 -12.27
N PRO A 481 -30.27 -28.42 -11.86
CA PRO A 481 -29.08 -27.91 -11.21
C PRO A 481 -28.29 -26.94 -12.10
N ILE A 482 -27.94 -25.80 -11.55
CA ILE A 482 -27.17 -24.72 -12.22
C ILE A 482 -25.75 -24.66 -11.65
N VAL A 483 -24.77 -24.52 -12.53
CA VAL A 483 -23.36 -24.30 -12.15
C VAL A 483 -23.13 -22.78 -12.02
N GLY A 484 -22.48 -22.37 -10.92
CA GLY A 484 -22.16 -20.96 -10.66
C GLY A 484 -20.95 -20.44 -11.44
N PRO A 485 -20.55 -19.19 -11.15
CA PRO A 485 -21.14 -18.28 -10.16
C PRO A 485 -22.39 -17.56 -10.68
N ILE A 486 -23.42 -17.45 -9.84
CA ILE A 486 -24.62 -16.66 -10.12
C ILE A 486 -24.48 -15.28 -9.48
N ARG A 487 -24.70 -14.24 -10.26
CA ARG A 487 -24.68 -12.84 -9.86
C ARG A 487 -25.66 -12.04 -10.70
N LEU A 488 -26.57 -11.33 -10.06
CA LEU A 488 -27.68 -10.66 -10.70
C LEU A 488 -27.86 -9.23 -10.18
N GLY A 489 -28.46 -8.37 -10.97
CA GLY A 489 -28.89 -7.05 -10.59
C GLY A 489 -27.86 -5.96 -10.82
N HIS A 490 -28.21 -4.75 -10.33
CA HIS A 490 -27.36 -3.57 -10.42
C HIS A 490 -26.11 -3.74 -9.55
N SER A 491 -24.97 -3.31 -10.05
CA SER A 491 -23.66 -3.44 -9.39
C SER A 491 -23.21 -4.89 -9.12
N SER A 492 -23.75 -5.87 -9.83
CA SER A 492 -23.36 -7.27 -9.67
C SER A 492 -21.86 -7.50 -9.93
N SER A 493 -21.25 -6.79 -10.87
CA SER A 493 -19.80 -6.82 -11.12
C SER A 493 -18.94 -6.17 -10.01
N PHE A 494 -19.58 -5.57 -9.02
CA PHE A 494 -18.96 -4.96 -7.84
C PHE A 494 -19.39 -5.64 -6.53
N GLY A 495 -19.97 -6.84 -6.62
CA GLY A 495 -20.24 -7.70 -5.48
C GLY A 495 -21.63 -7.60 -4.88
N LEU A 496 -22.61 -6.90 -5.49
CA LEU A 496 -24.00 -7.03 -5.12
C LEU A 496 -24.67 -8.18 -5.87
N GLY A 497 -25.72 -8.75 -5.29
CA GLY A 497 -26.49 -9.83 -5.92
C GLY A 497 -25.65 -11.06 -6.26
N LEU A 498 -24.65 -11.39 -5.45
CA LEU A 498 -23.87 -12.62 -5.52
C LEU A 498 -24.61 -13.72 -4.79
N PHE A 499 -24.65 -14.92 -5.35
CA PHE A 499 -25.35 -16.07 -4.80
C PHE A 499 -24.40 -17.22 -4.48
N ARG A 500 -24.77 -18.02 -3.48
CA ARG A 500 -24.15 -19.30 -3.13
C ARG A 500 -25.09 -20.45 -3.34
N PRO A 501 -24.61 -21.65 -3.70
CA PRO A 501 -25.43 -22.87 -3.70
C PRO A 501 -25.81 -23.25 -2.26
N VAL A 502 -26.99 -23.78 -2.10
CA VAL A 502 -27.47 -24.38 -0.85
C VAL A 502 -27.71 -25.86 -1.13
N GLN A 503 -27.18 -26.70 -0.27
CA GLN A 503 -27.54 -28.13 -0.31
C GLN A 503 -28.96 -28.27 0.23
N GLU A 504 -29.86 -28.83 -0.55
CA GLU A 504 -31.13 -29.27 0.00
C GLU A 504 -30.83 -30.43 0.96
N PRO A 505 -31.40 -30.44 2.17
CA PRO A 505 -31.33 -31.63 2.99
C PRO A 505 -31.93 -32.77 2.18
N ASP A 506 -31.17 -33.85 2.04
CA ASP A 506 -31.68 -35.08 1.46
C ASP A 506 -32.99 -35.43 2.18
N HIS A 507 -34.11 -35.34 1.47
CA HIS A 507 -35.37 -35.85 1.98
C HIS A 507 -35.25 -37.38 1.95
N LEU A 508 -34.80 -37.94 3.09
CA LEU A 508 -34.94 -39.37 3.43
C LEU A 508 -36.42 -39.73 3.53
#